data_b4f1292fed0ea558116c87135e1af458
#
_entry.id   b4f1292fed0ea558116c87135e1af458
#
_cell.length_a   1.000
_cell.length_b   1.000
_cell.length_c   1.000
_cell.angle_alpha   90.00
_cell.angle_beta   90.00
_cell.angle_gamma   90.00
#
_symmetry.space_group_name_H-M   'P 1'
#
loop_
_entity.id
_entity.type
_entity.pdbx_description
1 polymer ?
#
loop_
_entity_poly.entity_id
_entity_poly.type
_entity_poly.pdbx_seq_one_letter_code
_entity_poly.pdbx_strand_id
1 'polypeptide(L)'
;ATGMRVSELCSLKCSDINLLDGEIKIYGKGAKERLVQISNPAVLDALQSYQNGHIQEINQAGAFFLNRLKKPLSDQSVRNIILKYTRLAGVTMHITPHMFRHTFATLLLEEDVDIRYIQRLLGHSSIVTTQIYTYVSGRKQRDILSAKHPRNKMNL
;
A
#
# COMPACT_ATOMS: atom_id res chain seq x y z
N ALA A 1 1.95 -3.97 -2.08
CA ALA A 1 3.27 -3.79 -1.45
C ALA A 1 3.36 -2.51 -0.61
N THR A 2 2.63 -1.43 -0.94
CA THR A 2 2.83 -0.09 -0.33
C THR A 2 1.59 0.49 0.35
N GLY A 3 0.43 -0.08 0.14
CA GLY A 3 -0.83 0.45 0.66
C GLY A 3 -1.22 1.85 0.16
N MET A 4 -0.58 2.39 -0.89
CA MET A 4 -0.94 3.70 -1.46
C MET A 4 -2.37 3.73 -2.00
N ARG A 5 -2.95 4.93 -2.14
CA ARG A 5 -4.26 5.11 -2.75
C ARG A 5 -4.18 4.86 -4.26
N VAL A 6 -5.30 4.43 -4.87
CA VAL A 6 -5.33 4.19 -6.32
C VAL A 6 -5.03 5.46 -7.12
N SER A 7 -5.53 6.61 -6.70
CA SER A 7 -5.21 7.89 -7.34
C SER A 7 -3.74 8.27 -7.22
N GLU A 8 -3.11 7.99 -6.07
CA GLU A 8 -1.66 8.19 -5.86
C GLU A 8 -0.86 7.28 -6.81
N LEU A 9 -1.24 6.00 -6.95
CA LEU A 9 -0.63 5.08 -7.90
C LEU A 9 -0.72 5.60 -9.35
N CYS A 10 -1.90 6.05 -9.76
CA CYS A 10 -2.15 6.53 -11.12
C CYS A 10 -1.43 7.85 -11.45
N SER A 11 -1.09 8.64 -10.43
CA SER A 11 -0.39 9.93 -10.60
C SER A 11 1.13 9.84 -10.51
N LEU A 12 1.71 8.67 -10.23
CA LEU A 12 3.16 8.50 -10.12
C LEU A 12 3.87 8.81 -11.44
N LYS A 13 4.94 9.59 -11.33
CA LYS A 13 5.86 9.89 -12.42
C LYS A 13 7.15 9.08 -12.26
N CYS A 14 7.94 9.00 -13.32
CA CYS A 14 9.25 8.35 -13.27
C CYS A 14 10.18 9.02 -12.24
N SER A 15 10.10 10.35 -12.12
CA SER A 15 10.86 11.15 -11.15
C SER A 15 10.51 10.89 -9.68
N ASP A 16 9.35 10.28 -9.42
CA ASP A 16 8.89 9.99 -8.06
C ASP A 16 9.41 8.64 -7.54
N ILE A 17 10.06 7.86 -8.39
CA ILE A 17 10.45 6.47 -8.12
C ILE A 17 11.96 6.33 -8.24
N ASN A 18 12.60 5.97 -7.14
CA ASN A 18 14.00 5.54 -7.10
C ASN A 18 14.04 4.02 -6.87
N LEU A 19 14.22 3.26 -7.95
CA LEU A 19 14.23 1.79 -7.86
C LEU A 19 15.53 1.24 -7.27
N LEU A 20 16.63 2.00 -7.28
CA LEU A 20 17.90 1.59 -6.67
C LEU A 20 17.76 1.51 -5.14
N ASP A 21 17.13 2.51 -4.55
CA ASP A 21 16.91 2.58 -3.11
C ASP A 21 15.54 2.00 -2.70
N GLY A 22 14.71 1.62 -3.68
CA GLY A 22 13.35 1.13 -3.45
C GLY A 22 12.40 2.19 -2.91
N GLU A 23 12.64 3.47 -3.20
CA GLU A 23 11.89 4.60 -2.66
C GLU A 23 10.85 5.14 -3.65
N ILE A 24 9.67 5.43 -3.14
CA ILE A 24 8.60 6.11 -3.89
C ILE A 24 8.16 7.35 -3.13
N LYS A 25 8.24 8.50 -3.77
CA LYS A 25 7.73 9.77 -3.29
C LYS A 25 6.26 9.93 -3.67
N ILE A 26 5.41 10.08 -2.69
CA ILE A 26 3.95 10.18 -2.89
C ILE A 26 3.48 11.56 -2.46
N TYR A 27 2.71 12.21 -3.33
CA TYR A 27 2.06 13.48 -3.06
C TYR A 27 0.62 13.23 -2.60
N GLY A 28 0.33 13.55 -1.34
CA GLY A 28 -0.98 13.42 -0.74
C GLY A 28 -1.83 14.70 -0.86
N LYS A 29 -3.06 14.65 -0.35
CA LYS A 29 -3.95 15.81 -0.28
C LYS A 29 -3.29 16.96 0.52
N GLY A 30 -3.32 18.18 -0.03
CA GLY A 30 -2.72 19.35 0.61
C GLY A 30 -1.19 19.45 0.43
N ALA A 31 -0.66 18.92 -0.67
CA ALA A 31 0.78 18.94 -1.01
C ALA A 31 1.71 18.30 0.05
N LYS A 32 1.15 17.46 0.92
CA LYS A 32 1.96 16.71 1.89
C LYS A 32 2.65 15.56 1.17
N GLU A 33 3.97 15.57 1.22
CA GLU A 33 4.81 14.50 0.67
C GLU A 33 5.05 13.42 1.72
N ARG A 34 5.14 12.18 1.26
CA ARG A 34 5.65 11.07 2.06
C ARG A 34 6.48 10.13 1.21
N LEU A 35 7.50 9.54 1.81
CA LEU A 35 8.27 8.47 1.22
C LEU A 35 7.67 7.13 1.64
N VAL A 36 7.59 6.22 0.68
CA VAL A 36 7.19 4.83 0.89
C VAL A 36 8.29 3.95 0.33
N GLN A 37 8.69 2.95 1.10
CA GLN A 37 9.74 2.02 0.70
C GLN A 37 9.17 0.71 0.19
N ILE A 38 9.79 0.17 -0.85
CA ILE A 38 9.61 -1.18 -1.35
C ILE A 38 10.88 -1.95 -1.03
N SER A 39 10.79 -2.89 -0.10
CA SER A 39 11.90 -3.75 0.30
C SER A 39 11.85 -5.15 -0.33
N ASN A 40 10.74 -5.51 -0.97
CA ASN A 40 10.59 -6.83 -1.59
C ASN A 40 11.30 -6.87 -2.95
N PRO A 41 12.36 -7.73 -3.12
CA PRO A 41 13.14 -7.78 -4.34
C PRO A 41 12.31 -8.12 -5.59
N ALA A 42 11.38 -9.07 -5.49
CA ALA A 42 10.55 -9.46 -6.63
C ALA A 42 9.66 -8.32 -7.15
N VAL A 43 9.22 -7.42 -6.25
CA VAL A 43 8.46 -6.22 -6.64
C VAL A 43 9.38 -5.20 -7.31
N LEU A 44 10.60 -5.00 -6.80
CA LEU A 44 11.59 -4.10 -7.40
C LEU A 44 11.99 -4.59 -8.79
N ASP A 45 12.29 -5.88 -8.96
CA ASP A 45 12.64 -6.49 -10.23
C ASP A 45 11.51 -6.33 -11.27
N ALA A 46 10.26 -6.55 -10.83
CA ALA A 46 9.09 -6.36 -11.70
C ALA A 46 8.93 -4.90 -12.15
N LEU A 47 9.15 -3.94 -11.25
CA LEU A 47 9.09 -2.50 -11.57
C LEU A 47 10.24 -2.09 -12.49
N GLN A 48 11.45 -2.59 -12.25
CA GLN A 48 12.62 -2.32 -13.08
C GLN A 48 12.43 -2.89 -14.51
N SER A 49 11.96 -4.13 -14.61
CA SER A 49 11.64 -4.76 -15.89
C SER A 49 10.57 -4.00 -16.66
N TYR A 50 9.52 -3.56 -15.93
CA TYR A 50 8.47 -2.74 -16.51
C TYR A 50 9.00 -1.39 -17.02
N GLN A 51 9.80 -0.68 -16.20
CA GLN A 51 10.39 0.60 -16.57
C GLN A 51 11.28 0.45 -17.80
N ASN A 52 12.18 -0.54 -17.82
CA ASN A 52 13.08 -0.79 -18.95
C ASN A 52 12.33 -1.10 -20.25
N GLY A 53 11.25 -1.89 -20.15
CA GLY A 53 10.43 -2.26 -21.31
C GLY A 53 9.53 -1.13 -21.85
N HIS A 54 9.31 -0.05 -21.08
CA HIS A 54 8.37 1.01 -21.42
C HIS A 54 8.92 2.42 -21.24
N ILE A 55 10.24 2.59 -21.13
CA ILE A 55 10.86 3.88 -20.78
C ILE A 55 10.48 5.02 -21.72
N GLN A 56 10.38 4.74 -23.02
CA GLN A 56 10.03 5.76 -24.02
C GLN A 56 8.58 6.24 -23.83
N GLU A 57 7.67 5.30 -23.69
CA GLU A 57 6.25 5.61 -23.49
C GLU A 57 5.98 6.28 -22.13
N ILE A 58 6.68 5.86 -21.07
CA ILE A 58 6.64 6.48 -19.74
C ILE A 58 7.05 7.95 -19.83
N ASN A 59 8.17 8.24 -20.49
CA ASN A 59 8.66 9.61 -20.66
C ASN A 59 7.69 10.45 -21.50
N GLN A 60 7.15 9.88 -22.57
CA GLN A 60 6.20 10.55 -23.44
C GLN A 60 4.86 10.83 -22.74
N ALA A 61 4.37 9.89 -21.94
CA ALA A 61 3.11 10.02 -21.22
C ALA A 61 3.20 10.87 -19.94
N GLY A 62 4.42 11.07 -19.41
CA GLY A 62 4.64 11.77 -18.14
C GLY A 62 4.08 11.04 -16.91
N ALA A 63 3.81 9.74 -17.02
CA ALA A 63 3.27 8.90 -15.97
C ALA A 63 3.98 7.55 -15.96
N PHE A 64 4.27 7.02 -14.77
CA PHE A 64 4.99 5.75 -14.63
C PHE A 64 4.14 4.55 -15.08
N PHE A 65 2.89 4.47 -14.65
CA PHE A 65 2.01 3.37 -15.04
C PHE A 65 1.12 3.73 -16.22
N LEU A 66 1.14 2.88 -17.24
CA LEU A 66 0.44 3.08 -18.51
C LEU A 66 -0.65 2.03 -18.70
N ASN A 67 -1.69 2.41 -19.42
CA ASN A 67 -2.70 1.48 -19.92
C ASN A 67 -2.24 0.84 -21.26
N ARG A 68 -3.07 -0.05 -21.82
CA ARG A 68 -2.78 -0.73 -23.11
C ARG A 68 -2.63 0.22 -24.30
N LEU A 69 -3.15 1.43 -24.20
CA LEU A 69 -3.05 2.46 -25.24
C LEU A 69 -1.85 3.39 -25.00
N LYS A 70 -0.91 3.02 -24.12
CA LYS A 70 0.28 3.81 -23.76
C LYS A 70 -0.06 5.19 -23.17
N LYS A 71 -1.27 5.35 -22.62
CA LYS A 71 -1.71 6.55 -21.88
C LYS A 71 -1.62 6.31 -20.37
N PRO A 72 -1.58 7.37 -19.54
CA PRO A 72 -1.57 7.23 -18.09
C PRO A 72 -2.68 6.30 -17.60
N LEU A 73 -2.34 5.44 -16.63
CA LEU A 73 -3.28 4.53 -16.03
C LEU A 73 -4.31 5.32 -15.22
N SER A 74 -5.59 4.99 -15.34
CA SER A 74 -6.67 5.62 -14.59
C SER A 74 -7.17 4.74 -13.44
N ASP A 75 -7.81 5.34 -12.43
CA ASP A 75 -8.46 4.62 -11.34
C ASP A 75 -9.42 3.53 -11.86
N GLN A 76 -10.18 3.85 -12.94
CA GLN A 76 -11.09 2.89 -13.57
C GLN A 76 -10.34 1.72 -14.21
N SER A 77 -9.19 1.98 -14.84
CA SER A 77 -8.35 0.93 -15.42
C SER A 77 -7.84 -0.02 -14.33
N VAL A 78 -7.41 0.51 -13.17
CA VAL A 78 -6.98 -0.32 -12.03
C VAL A 78 -8.14 -1.17 -11.52
N ARG A 79 -9.34 -0.60 -11.36
CA ARG A 79 -10.54 -1.36 -10.95
C ARG A 79 -10.85 -2.49 -11.93
N ASN A 80 -10.76 -2.22 -13.24
CA ASN A 80 -11.00 -3.23 -14.28
C ASN A 80 -9.94 -4.34 -14.26
N ILE A 81 -8.68 -4.01 -14.00
CA ILE A 81 -7.59 -4.99 -13.82
C ILE A 81 -7.90 -5.88 -12.60
N ILE A 82 -8.24 -5.29 -11.47
CA ILE A 82 -8.61 -6.05 -10.25
C ILE A 82 -9.79 -6.97 -10.55
N LEU A 83 -10.86 -6.46 -11.15
CA LEU A 83 -12.05 -7.24 -11.49
C LEU A 83 -11.70 -8.42 -12.41
N LYS A 84 -10.85 -8.21 -13.42
CA LYS A 84 -10.38 -9.27 -14.31
C LYS A 84 -9.68 -10.39 -13.53
N TYR A 85 -8.71 -10.05 -12.68
CA TYR A 85 -7.95 -11.06 -11.94
C TYR A 85 -8.75 -11.71 -10.82
N THR A 86 -9.68 -10.99 -10.19
CA THR A 86 -10.63 -11.55 -9.22
C THR A 86 -11.49 -12.65 -9.86
N ARG A 87 -12.00 -12.39 -11.08
CA ARG A 87 -12.77 -13.38 -11.84
C ARG A 87 -11.93 -14.60 -12.24
N LEU A 88 -10.70 -14.36 -12.73
CA LEU A 88 -9.78 -15.45 -13.10
C LEU A 88 -9.39 -16.32 -11.90
N ALA A 89 -9.32 -15.74 -10.71
CA ALA A 89 -9.03 -16.44 -9.46
C ALA A 89 -10.27 -17.14 -8.86
N GLY A 90 -11.43 -17.07 -9.50
CA GLY A 90 -12.67 -17.67 -8.98
C GLY A 90 -13.22 -17.03 -7.71
N VAL A 91 -12.75 -15.82 -7.36
CA VAL A 91 -13.22 -15.10 -6.17
C VAL A 91 -14.56 -14.43 -6.48
N THR A 92 -15.57 -14.76 -5.71
CA THR A 92 -16.95 -14.22 -5.89
C THR A 92 -17.14 -12.85 -5.23
N MET A 93 -16.31 -12.51 -4.25
CA MET A 93 -16.38 -11.25 -3.53
C MET A 93 -15.95 -10.08 -4.42
N HIS A 94 -16.63 -8.92 -4.30
CA HIS A 94 -16.25 -7.69 -4.98
C HIS A 94 -14.99 -7.08 -4.36
N ILE A 95 -13.85 -7.25 -5.00
CA ILE A 95 -12.56 -6.72 -4.54
C ILE A 95 -12.34 -5.30 -5.07
N THR A 96 -11.91 -4.41 -4.18
CA THR A 96 -11.64 -2.99 -4.50
C THR A 96 -10.21 -2.58 -4.13
N PRO A 97 -9.67 -1.50 -4.71
CA PRO A 97 -8.37 -0.95 -4.30
C PRO A 97 -8.29 -0.60 -2.82
N HIS A 98 -9.39 -0.16 -2.21
CA HIS A 98 -9.46 0.14 -0.78
C HIS A 98 -9.27 -1.10 0.09
N MET A 99 -9.75 -2.25 -0.36
CA MET A 99 -9.57 -3.52 0.37
C MET A 99 -8.09 -3.92 0.41
N PHE A 100 -7.35 -3.76 -0.70
CA PHE A 100 -5.89 -4.00 -0.69
C PHE A 100 -5.17 -3.10 0.30
N ARG A 101 -5.52 -1.82 0.35
CA ARG A 101 -4.95 -0.88 1.31
C ARG A 101 -5.33 -1.24 2.75
N HIS A 102 -6.59 -1.62 2.98
CA HIS A 102 -7.06 -2.08 4.28
C HIS A 102 -6.29 -3.33 4.73
N THR A 103 -6.21 -4.34 3.87
CA THR A 103 -5.46 -5.58 4.14
C THR A 103 -4.00 -5.29 4.46
N PHE A 104 -3.35 -4.40 3.70
CA PHE A 104 -1.97 -3.99 3.97
C PHE A 104 -1.81 -3.40 5.38
N ALA A 105 -2.72 -2.51 5.80
CA ALA A 105 -2.70 -1.93 7.14
C ALA A 105 -2.95 -2.98 8.23
N THR A 106 -3.90 -3.88 8.01
CA THR A 106 -4.27 -4.94 8.95
C THR A 106 -3.10 -5.91 9.16
N LEU A 107 -2.46 -6.36 8.06
CA LEU A 107 -1.29 -7.24 8.14
C LEU A 107 -0.14 -6.59 8.91
N LEU A 108 0.13 -5.30 8.72
CA LEU A 108 1.15 -4.60 9.50
C LEU A 108 0.80 -4.53 11.00
N LEU A 109 -0.48 -4.33 11.33
CA LEU A 109 -0.94 -4.37 12.72
C LEU A 109 -0.82 -5.76 13.34
N GLU A 110 -1.06 -6.81 12.56
CA GLU A 110 -0.87 -8.21 12.99
C GLU A 110 0.60 -8.53 13.29
N GLU A 111 1.53 -7.86 12.60
CA GLU A 111 2.98 -7.92 12.83
C GLU A 111 3.47 -6.92 13.91
N ASP A 112 2.57 -6.42 14.75
CA ASP A 112 2.88 -5.50 15.86
C ASP A 112 3.51 -4.15 15.45
N VAL A 113 3.33 -3.73 14.20
CA VAL A 113 3.78 -2.41 13.75
C VAL A 113 2.94 -1.31 14.42
N ASP A 114 3.60 -0.31 14.98
CA ASP A 114 2.92 0.81 15.65
C ASP A 114 1.92 1.50 14.72
N ILE A 115 0.69 1.69 15.21
CA ILE A 115 -0.40 2.29 14.45
C ILE A 115 -0.08 3.70 13.94
N ARG A 116 0.74 4.46 14.69
CA ARG A 116 1.18 5.81 14.29
C ARG A 116 2.12 5.74 13.09
N TYR A 117 2.95 4.69 13.01
CA TYR A 117 3.80 4.45 11.86
C TYR A 117 2.96 4.08 10.64
N ILE A 118 2.00 3.16 10.79
CA ILE A 118 1.05 2.79 9.72
C ILE A 118 0.27 4.01 9.23
N GLN A 119 -0.18 4.86 10.14
CA GLN A 119 -0.87 6.11 9.82
C GLN A 119 -0.02 7.03 8.95
N ARG A 120 1.26 7.24 9.31
CA ARG A 120 2.21 8.05 8.52
C ARG A 120 2.46 7.42 7.15
N LEU A 121 2.72 6.11 7.10
CA LEU A 121 2.97 5.35 5.89
C LEU A 121 1.80 5.47 4.90
N LEU A 122 0.59 5.37 5.40
CA LEU A 122 -0.62 5.50 4.59
C LEU A 122 -0.99 6.95 4.27
N GLY A 123 -0.46 7.94 4.97
CA GLY A 123 -0.82 9.35 4.80
C GLY A 123 -2.25 9.63 5.24
N HIS A 124 -2.65 9.14 6.41
CA HIS A 124 -3.92 9.49 7.05
C HIS A 124 -3.76 10.78 7.82
N SER A 125 -4.61 11.77 7.52
CA SER A 125 -4.62 13.06 8.21
C SER A 125 -5.32 13.01 9.58
N SER A 126 -6.05 11.91 9.87
CA SER A 126 -6.81 11.73 11.12
C SER A 126 -6.66 10.32 11.67
N ILE A 127 -6.56 10.22 12.99
CA ILE A 127 -6.58 8.96 13.74
C ILE A 127 -7.91 8.22 13.55
N VAL A 128 -9.01 8.95 13.35
CA VAL A 128 -10.36 8.38 13.17
C VAL A 128 -10.42 7.40 11.99
N THR A 129 -9.73 7.70 10.88
CA THR A 129 -9.64 6.77 9.74
C THR A 129 -8.79 5.54 10.03
N THR A 130 -7.93 5.59 11.04
CA THR A 130 -7.09 4.47 11.47
C THR A 130 -7.76 3.66 12.59
N GLN A 131 -8.73 4.23 13.32
CA GLN A 131 -9.52 3.54 14.35
C GLN A 131 -10.33 2.34 13.79
N ILE A 132 -10.64 2.33 12.49
CA ILE A 132 -11.26 1.18 11.82
C ILE A 132 -10.36 -0.06 11.91
N TYR A 133 -9.05 0.12 12.08
CA TYR A 133 -8.06 -0.96 12.24
C TYR A 133 -7.83 -1.37 13.71
N THR A 134 -8.40 -0.66 14.67
CA THR A 134 -8.24 -0.96 16.11
C THR A 134 -9.14 -2.09 16.60
N TYR A 135 -9.88 -2.76 15.72
CA TYR A 135 -10.50 -4.03 16.06
C TYR A 135 -9.37 -5.10 16.14
N VAL A 136 -8.54 -4.94 17.16
CA VAL A 136 -7.62 -6.01 17.57
C VAL A 136 -8.48 -7.23 17.83
N SER A 137 -8.29 -8.31 17.09
CA SER A 137 -9.04 -9.54 17.31
C SER A 137 -8.95 -9.89 18.81
N GLY A 138 -10.05 -10.32 19.42
CA GLY A 138 -10.06 -10.68 20.84
C GLY A 138 -9.02 -11.76 21.19
N ARG A 139 -8.51 -12.47 20.19
CA ARG A 139 -7.38 -13.40 20.27
C ARG A 139 -6.06 -12.64 20.52
N LYS A 140 -5.74 -11.62 19.71
CA LYS A 140 -4.52 -10.82 19.85
C LYS A 140 -4.52 -10.01 21.14
N GLN A 141 -5.68 -9.51 21.59
CA GLN A 141 -5.80 -8.85 22.89
C GLN A 141 -5.47 -9.80 24.05
N ARG A 142 -5.93 -11.04 23.99
CA ARG A 142 -5.58 -12.09 24.97
C ARG A 142 -4.11 -12.42 24.95
N ASP A 143 -3.51 -12.60 23.78
CA ASP A 143 -2.10 -12.94 23.62
C ASP A 143 -1.19 -11.82 24.16
N ILE A 144 -1.51 -10.56 23.89
CA ILE A 144 -0.82 -9.39 24.43
C ILE A 144 -0.94 -9.35 25.97
N LEU A 145 -2.16 -9.51 26.50
CA LEU A 145 -2.37 -9.47 27.94
C LEU A 145 -1.70 -10.65 28.67
N SER A 146 -1.73 -11.85 28.10
CA SER A 146 -1.03 -12.99 28.71
C SER A 146 0.49 -12.84 28.66
N ALA A 147 1.06 -12.28 27.59
CA ALA A 147 2.52 -12.12 27.45
C ALA A 147 3.07 -10.87 28.16
N LYS A 148 2.34 -9.76 28.15
CA LYS A 148 2.83 -8.42 28.55
C LYS A 148 2.07 -7.80 29.73
N HIS A 149 1.21 -8.55 30.41
CA HIS A 149 0.48 -8.02 31.56
C HIS A 149 1.45 -7.58 32.66
N PRO A 150 1.31 -6.36 33.21
CA PRO A 150 2.23 -5.85 34.23
C PRO A 150 2.41 -6.79 35.43
N ARG A 151 1.35 -7.51 35.82
CA ARG A 151 1.39 -8.47 36.92
C ARG A 151 2.36 -9.64 36.68
N ASN A 152 2.65 -10.00 35.43
CA ASN A 152 3.62 -11.06 35.12
C ASN A 152 5.07 -10.68 35.53
N LYS A 153 5.31 -9.39 35.82
CA LYS A 153 6.59 -8.84 36.27
C LYS A 153 6.61 -8.51 37.77
N MET A 154 5.50 -8.70 38.47
CA MET A 154 5.40 -8.49 39.89
C MET A 154 5.65 -9.82 40.62
N ASN A 155 6.81 -9.96 41.21
CA ASN A 155 7.07 -11.04 42.21
C ASN A 155 6.27 -10.67 43.48
N LEU A 156 5.15 -11.33 43.69
CA LEU A 156 4.41 -11.36 44.94
C LEU A 156 4.67 -12.69 45.60
#